data_4333ebc113fc761d389c324e3cc4881b
#
_entry.id   4333ebc113fc761d389c324e3cc4881b
#
_cell.length_a   1.000
_cell.length_b   1.000
_cell.length_c   1.000
_cell.angle_alpha   90.00
_cell.angle_beta   90.00
_cell.angle_gamma   90.00
#
_symmetry.space_group_name_H-M   'P 1'
#
loop_
_entity.id
_entity.type
_entity.pdbx_description
1 polymer ?
#
loop_
_entity_poly.entity_id
_entity_poly.type
_entity_poly.pdbx_seq_one_letter_code
_entity_poly.pdbx_strand_id
1 'polypeptide(L)'
;SKHFIELYLQDDLEDVKKKKMKRINDYVNKVKPQYKYLLKNKPEVYNIISAGVKDNTSLEMALHKESQKWELELVQQATEIEDKVKHGEFTAQDFNKIFNGYCNSITEISKASVAEDVIRRKSILDSLEHALEQKDDGSYFSEATIHSIICPIQHTSDDIEFEEMNLWVIDDRLSYHTFLASDKKFRSLPTINVQSDERMDLAVFDQAISFSDSSDGLNSISIIEYKKACRDDLKKDDKNPINQVLRYVKAIRDGEVKKANGRPFGSVSNTAFF
;
A
#
# COMPACT_ATOMS: atom_id res chain seq x y z
N SER A 1 47.05 -6.11 26.69
CA SER A 1 46.39 -6.03 25.36
C SER A 1 45.30 -4.95 25.33
N LYS A 2 44.35 -4.85 26.27
CA LYS A 2 43.34 -3.78 26.33
C LYS A 2 43.95 -2.38 26.44
N HIS A 3 44.94 -2.21 27.31
CA HIS A 3 45.62 -0.93 27.57
C HIS A 3 46.40 -0.39 26.34
N PHE A 4 46.92 -1.29 25.49
CA PHE A 4 47.58 -0.92 24.23
C PHE A 4 46.57 -0.41 23.19
N ILE A 5 45.40 -1.03 23.11
CA ILE A 5 44.30 -0.61 22.25
C ILE A 5 43.77 0.77 22.65
N GLU A 6 43.62 1.02 23.93
CA GLU A 6 43.16 2.29 24.49
C GLU A 6 44.13 3.45 24.22
N LEU A 7 45.45 3.20 24.22
CA LEU A 7 46.46 4.25 24.05
C LEU A 7 46.83 4.56 22.61
N TYR A 8 46.74 3.60 21.69
CA TYR A 8 47.27 3.76 20.32
C TYR A 8 46.23 3.64 19.20
N LEU A 9 45.04 3.16 19.48
CA LEU A 9 43.98 2.99 18.46
C LEU A 9 42.70 3.78 18.78
N GLN A 10 42.74 4.64 19.81
CA GLN A 10 41.55 5.38 20.24
C GLN A 10 41.05 6.31 19.15
N ASP A 11 41.93 7.04 18.49
CA ASP A 11 41.60 7.97 17.39
C ASP A 11 41.07 7.21 16.18
N ASP A 12 41.67 6.07 15.82
CA ASP A 12 41.20 5.24 14.71
C ASP A 12 39.82 4.62 15.01
N LEU A 13 39.57 4.22 16.25
CA LEU A 13 38.28 3.68 16.69
C LEU A 13 37.17 4.77 16.68
N GLU A 14 37.52 5.98 17.07
CA GLU A 14 36.58 7.12 17.01
C GLU A 14 36.25 7.48 15.57
N ASP A 15 37.23 7.48 14.68
CA ASP A 15 37.02 7.74 13.24
C ASP A 15 36.14 6.67 12.59
N VAL A 16 36.35 5.40 12.92
CA VAL A 16 35.48 4.30 12.46
C VAL A 16 34.05 4.47 12.98
N LYS A 17 33.89 4.84 14.25
CA LYS A 17 32.55 5.12 14.82
C LYS A 17 31.88 6.28 14.12
N LYS A 18 32.57 7.41 13.90
CA LYS A 18 32.04 8.60 13.20
C LYS A 18 31.61 8.26 11.77
N LYS A 19 32.44 7.53 11.02
CA LYS A 19 32.13 7.09 9.63
C LYS A 19 30.90 6.17 9.62
N LYS A 20 30.78 5.24 10.56
CA LYS A 20 29.62 4.37 10.72
C LYS A 20 28.36 5.16 11.03
N MET A 21 28.38 6.05 12.00
CA MET A 21 27.24 6.88 12.36
C MET A 21 26.78 7.77 11.18
N LYS A 22 27.74 8.38 10.51
CA LYS A 22 27.44 9.19 9.31
C LYS A 22 26.73 8.35 8.25
N ARG A 23 27.24 7.15 7.97
CA ARG A 23 26.65 6.25 6.97
C ARG A 23 25.22 5.85 7.34
N ILE A 24 24.98 5.46 8.60
CA ILE A 24 23.65 5.11 9.08
C ILE A 24 22.71 6.30 8.92
N ASN A 25 23.12 7.50 9.32
CA ASN A 25 22.34 8.71 9.20
C ASN A 25 22.07 9.08 7.73
N ASP A 26 23.05 8.99 6.85
CA ASP A 26 22.87 9.24 5.43
C ASP A 26 21.87 8.28 4.80
N TYR A 27 21.96 6.99 5.15
CA TYR A 27 21.02 5.97 4.68
C TYR A 27 19.61 6.23 5.19
N VAL A 28 19.44 6.43 6.49
CA VAL A 28 18.13 6.68 7.09
C VAL A 28 17.54 8.01 6.63
N ASN A 29 18.34 9.06 6.40
CA ASN A 29 17.80 10.34 5.97
C ASN A 29 17.43 10.41 4.48
N LYS A 30 18.16 9.68 3.62
CA LYS A 30 18.05 9.81 2.16
C LYS A 30 17.33 8.64 1.50
N VAL A 31 17.41 7.44 2.09
CA VAL A 31 16.93 6.20 1.45
C VAL A 31 15.76 5.59 2.23
N LYS A 32 15.86 5.50 3.57
CA LYS A 32 14.89 4.79 4.41
C LYS A 32 14.47 5.63 5.64
N PRO A 33 13.74 6.74 5.42
CA PRO A 33 13.34 7.66 6.48
C PRO A 33 12.40 7.05 7.53
N GLN A 34 11.77 5.90 7.26
CA GLN A 34 10.97 5.17 8.23
C GLN A 34 11.76 4.75 9.47
N TYR A 35 13.09 4.62 9.41
CA TYR A 35 13.92 4.27 10.58
C TYR A 35 14.37 5.48 11.42
N LYS A 36 13.95 6.71 11.09
CA LYS A 36 14.32 7.90 11.88
C LYS A 36 13.87 7.82 13.33
N TYR A 37 12.67 7.28 13.54
CA TYR A 37 12.10 7.08 14.87
C TYR A 37 12.95 6.13 15.73
N LEU A 38 13.47 5.07 15.10
CA LEU A 38 14.33 4.08 15.77
C LEU A 38 15.62 4.74 16.29
N LEU A 39 16.33 5.49 15.44
CA LEU A 39 17.56 6.16 15.82
C LEU A 39 17.34 7.26 16.86
N LYS A 40 16.17 7.94 16.81
CA LYS A 40 15.79 8.97 17.77
C LYS A 40 15.52 8.41 19.16
N ASN A 41 14.81 7.29 19.23
CA ASN A 41 14.33 6.72 20.51
C ASN A 41 15.23 5.62 21.07
N LYS A 42 16.05 4.99 20.23
CA LYS A 42 16.99 3.91 20.58
C LYS A 42 18.40 4.24 20.05
N PRO A 43 19.09 5.26 20.57
CA PRO A 43 20.42 5.65 20.08
C PRO A 43 21.47 4.55 20.24
N GLU A 44 21.24 3.56 21.12
CA GLU A 44 22.08 2.36 21.25
C GLU A 44 22.16 1.54 19.95
N VAL A 45 21.22 1.68 19.02
CA VAL A 45 21.23 1.02 17.71
C VAL A 45 22.50 1.35 16.93
N TYR A 46 23.04 2.56 17.07
CA TYR A 46 24.34 2.91 16.48
C TYR A 46 25.50 2.01 16.96
N ASN A 47 25.42 1.51 18.18
CA ASN A 47 26.44 0.62 18.75
C ASN A 47 26.16 -0.85 18.37
N ILE A 48 24.91 -1.25 18.30
CA ILE A 48 24.47 -2.62 17.97
C ILE A 48 24.82 -2.97 16.52
N ILE A 49 24.58 -2.04 15.57
CA ILE A 49 24.94 -2.25 14.17
C ILE A 49 26.46 -2.40 14.05
N SER A 50 26.89 -3.50 13.47
CA SER A 50 28.32 -3.78 13.27
C SER A 50 28.98 -2.76 12.35
N ALA A 51 30.23 -2.37 12.67
CA ALA A 51 31.05 -1.55 11.79
C ALA A 51 31.41 -2.28 10.48
N GLY A 52 31.28 -3.61 10.44
CA GLY A 52 31.51 -4.44 9.25
C GLY A 52 30.38 -4.44 8.23
N VAL A 53 29.22 -3.82 8.53
CA VAL A 53 28.13 -3.67 7.56
C VAL A 53 28.54 -2.71 6.45
N LYS A 54 28.83 -3.23 5.25
CA LYS A 54 29.40 -2.45 4.13
C LYS A 54 28.41 -2.11 3.02
N ASP A 55 27.31 -2.84 2.90
CA ASP A 55 26.29 -2.64 1.87
C ASP A 55 24.95 -2.16 2.47
N ASN A 56 24.08 -1.61 1.64
CA ASN A 56 22.81 -1.07 2.06
C ASN A 56 21.81 -2.16 2.48
N THR A 57 21.85 -3.32 1.84
CA THR A 57 20.98 -4.45 2.16
C THR A 57 21.23 -4.97 3.57
N SER A 58 22.53 -5.21 3.90
CA SER A 58 22.91 -5.63 5.24
C SER A 58 22.59 -4.59 6.31
N LEU A 59 22.69 -3.28 5.97
CA LEU A 59 22.32 -2.20 6.86
C LEU A 59 20.81 -2.17 7.11
N GLU A 60 20.02 -2.32 6.06
CA GLU A 60 18.56 -2.40 6.17
C GLU A 60 18.11 -3.59 7.01
N MET A 61 18.67 -4.77 6.77
CA MET A 61 18.38 -5.95 7.59
C MET A 61 18.68 -5.72 9.07
N ALA A 62 19.78 -5.05 9.39
CA ALA A 62 20.13 -4.73 10.77
C ALA A 62 19.15 -3.73 11.40
N LEU A 63 18.79 -2.67 10.69
CA LEU A 63 17.80 -1.68 11.14
C LEU A 63 16.42 -2.30 11.32
N HIS A 64 15.99 -3.12 10.36
CA HIS A 64 14.70 -3.80 10.42
C HIS A 64 14.62 -4.75 11.62
N LYS A 65 15.65 -5.51 11.87
CA LYS A 65 15.73 -6.39 13.04
C LYS A 65 15.58 -5.63 14.37
N GLU A 66 16.24 -4.49 14.52
CA GLU A 66 16.14 -3.68 15.73
C GLU A 66 14.77 -2.98 15.83
N SER A 67 14.16 -2.60 14.72
CA SER A 67 12.79 -2.10 14.67
C SER A 67 11.80 -3.15 15.17
N GLN A 68 11.81 -4.34 14.60
CA GLN A 68 10.95 -5.45 15.03
C GLN A 68 11.11 -5.79 16.51
N LYS A 69 12.34 -5.79 16.99
CA LYS A 69 12.60 -6.03 18.41
C LYS A 69 11.93 -4.98 19.30
N TRP A 70 12.01 -3.71 18.92
CA TRP A 70 11.35 -2.65 19.67
C TRP A 70 9.83 -2.74 19.61
N GLU A 71 9.27 -3.07 18.47
CA GLU A 71 7.83 -3.30 18.32
C GLU A 71 7.35 -4.43 19.26
N LEU A 72 8.10 -5.54 19.34
CA LEU A 72 7.79 -6.62 20.27
C LEU A 72 7.91 -6.18 21.74
N GLU A 73 8.93 -5.38 22.10
CA GLU A 73 9.06 -4.81 23.45
C GLU A 73 7.83 -3.97 23.81
N LEU A 74 7.27 -3.22 22.86
CA LEU A 74 6.06 -2.42 23.11
C LEU A 74 4.81 -3.27 23.27
N VAL A 75 4.66 -4.36 22.52
CA VAL A 75 3.57 -5.31 22.71
C VAL A 75 3.64 -5.93 24.11
N GLN A 76 4.84 -6.30 24.58
CA GLN A 76 5.03 -6.81 25.94
C GLN A 76 4.68 -5.75 26.99
N GLN A 77 5.12 -4.51 26.82
CA GLN A 77 4.77 -3.40 27.71
C GLN A 77 3.25 -3.17 27.78
N ALA A 78 2.55 -3.26 26.64
CA ALA A 78 1.10 -3.15 26.62
C ALA A 78 0.44 -4.21 27.50
N THR A 79 0.87 -5.46 27.35
CA THR A 79 0.36 -6.59 28.15
C THR A 79 0.64 -6.40 29.64
N GLU A 80 1.85 -5.95 30.00
CA GLU A 80 2.22 -5.67 31.39
C GLU A 80 1.40 -4.53 32.00
N ILE A 81 1.13 -3.47 31.24
CA ILE A 81 0.26 -2.36 31.66
C ILE A 81 -1.16 -2.88 31.93
N GLU A 82 -1.69 -3.68 31.01
CA GLU A 82 -3.02 -4.25 31.12
C GLU A 82 -3.16 -5.15 32.36
N ASP A 83 -2.20 -6.02 32.61
CA ASP A 83 -2.19 -6.92 33.75
C ASP A 83 -2.09 -6.16 35.08
N LYS A 84 -1.22 -5.17 35.17
CA LYS A 84 -1.09 -4.32 36.36
C LYS A 84 -2.34 -3.49 36.63
N VAL A 85 -3.02 -3.02 35.58
CA VAL A 85 -4.32 -2.33 35.70
C VAL A 85 -5.39 -3.30 36.29
N LYS A 86 -5.46 -4.52 35.78
CA LYS A 86 -6.40 -5.54 36.29
C LYS A 86 -6.18 -5.89 37.76
N HIS A 87 -4.92 -5.86 38.22
CA HIS A 87 -4.58 -6.19 39.61
C HIS A 87 -4.53 -4.99 40.56
N GLY A 88 -4.76 -3.77 40.06
CA GLY A 88 -4.78 -2.55 40.87
C GLY A 88 -3.40 -2.14 41.43
N GLU A 89 -2.33 -2.52 40.76
CA GLU A 89 -0.93 -2.32 41.23
C GLU A 89 -0.33 -0.95 40.88
N PHE A 90 -1.11 -0.02 40.34
CA PHE A 90 -0.66 1.32 39.98
C PHE A 90 -1.21 2.43 40.85
N THR A 91 -0.34 3.40 41.18
CA THR A 91 -0.85 4.75 41.50
C THR A 91 -1.28 5.45 40.21
N ALA A 92 -2.24 6.41 40.31
CA ALA A 92 -2.68 7.18 39.14
C ALA A 92 -1.54 7.94 38.43
N GLN A 93 -0.51 8.35 39.19
CA GLN A 93 0.67 9.06 38.66
C GLN A 93 1.58 8.12 37.88
N ASP A 94 1.85 6.93 38.40
CA ASP A 94 2.68 5.92 37.74
C ASP A 94 2.02 5.42 36.45
N PHE A 95 0.71 5.17 36.49
CA PHE A 95 -0.07 4.80 35.31
C PHE A 95 0.07 5.86 34.19
N ASN A 96 -0.20 7.13 34.51
CA ASN A 96 -0.13 8.19 33.52
C ASN A 96 1.27 8.31 32.89
N LYS A 97 2.34 8.16 33.68
CA LYS A 97 3.71 8.25 33.18
C LYS A 97 4.03 7.10 32.21
N ILE A 98 3.70 5.86 32.59
CA ILE A 98 3.99 4.66 31.79
C ILE A 98 3.11 4.65 30.54
N PHE A 99 1.81 4.93 30.69
CA PHE A 99 0.87 4.97 29.60
C PHE A 99 1.20 6.05 28.55
N ASN A 100 1.57 7.26 29.00
CA ASN A 100 1.99 8.31 28.07
C ASN A 100 3.30 7.95 27.33
N GLY A 101 4.25 7.30 27.99
CA GLY A 101 5.46 6.79 27.36
C GLY A 101 5.15 5.77 26.26
N TYR A 102 4.28 4.83 26.54
CA TYR A 102 3.79 3.84 25.60
C TYR A 102 3.06 4.48 24.40
N CYS A 103 2.12 5.39 24.66
CA CYS A 103 1.40 6.10 23.58
C CYS A 103 2.34 6.91 22.68
N ASN A 104 3.36 7.56 23.25
CA ASN A 104 4.36 8.28 22.46
C ASN A 104 5.14 7.34 21.53
N SER A 105 5.54 6.17 22.04
CA SER A 105 6.27 5.17 21.26
C SER A 105 5.43 4.61 20.11
N ILE A 106 4.16 4.27 20.36
CA ILE A 106 3.22 3.85 19.30
C ILE A 106 3.05 4.95 18.24
N THR A 107 2.92 6.21 18.67
CA THR A 107 2.78 7.34 17.74
C THR A 107 4.00 7.46 16.82
N GLU A 108 5.20 7.30 17.32
CA GLU A 108 6.42 7.34 16.49
C GLU A 108 6.49 6.16 15.50
N ILE A 109 6.08 4.96 15.91
CA ILE A 109 5.99 3.78 15.01
C ILE A 109 4.92 4.00 13.92
N SER A 110 3.76 4.51 14.29
CA SER A 110 2.68 4.81 13.32
C SER A 110 3.14 5.83 12.27
N LYS A 111 3.88 6.86 12.66
CA LYS A 111 4.49 7.81 11.72
C LYS A 111 5.49 7.14 10.76
N ALA A 112 6.24 6.14 11.25
CA ALA A 112 7.16 5.39 10.40
C ALA A 112 6.43 4.55 9.35
N SER A 113 5.34 3.88 9.74
CA SER A 113 4.50 3.11 8.82
C SER A 113 3.88 3.99 7.73
N VAL A 114 3.41 5.20 8.10
CA VAL A 114 2.93 6.18 7.11
C VAL A 114 4.06 6.61 6.17
N ALA A 115 5.26 6.87 6.69
CA ALA A 115 6.41 7.23 5.86
C ALA A 115 6.80 6.12 4.88
N GLU A 116 6.70 4.86 5.30
CA GLU A 116 6.94 3.70 4.44
C GLU A 116 5.90 3.60 3.32
N ASP A 117 4.61 3.78 3.65
CA ASP A 117 3.54 3.79 2.62
C ASP A 117 3.75 4.92 1.61
N VAL A 118 4.12 6.12 2.05
CA VAL A 118 4.44 7.24 1.14
C VAL A 118 5.59 6.91 0.20
N ILE A 119 6.64 6.24 0.68
CA ILE A 119 7.78 5.82 -0.15
C ILE A 119 7.32 4.76 -1.17
N ARG A 120 6.53 3.77 -0.72
CA ARG A 120 5.96 2.75 -1.59
C ARG A 120 5.10 3.37 -2.69
N ARG A 121 4.19 4.27 -2.34
CA ARG A 121 3.34 5.00 -3.29
C ARG A 121 4.16 5.81 -4.28
N LYS A 122 5.21 6.51 -3.81
CA LYS A 122 6.12 7.21 -4.71
C LYS A 122 6.77 6.28 -5.73
N SER A 123 7.30 5.14 -5.31
CA SER A 123 7.92 4.17 -6.22
C SER A 123 6.95 3.64 -7.29
N ILE A 124 5.67 3.47 -6.92
CA ILE A 124 4.61 3.07 -7.86
C ILE A 124 4.33 4.18 -8.87
N LEU A 125 4.23 5.44 -8.41
CA LEU A 125 4.04 6.58 -9.31
C LEU A 125 5.22 6.77 -10.26
N ASP A 126 6.46 6.64 -9.77
CA ASP A 126 7.67 6.71 -10.60
C ASP A 126 7.67 5.59 -11.67
N SER A 127 7.20 4.39 -11.30
CA SER A 127 7.05 3.26 -12.23
C SER A 127 5.96 3.50 -13.28
N LEU A 128 4.85 4.10 -12.87
CA LEU A 128 3.76 4.44 -13.77
C LEU A 128 4.18 5.57 -14.74
N GLU A 129 4.83 6.61 -14.24
CA GLU A 129 5.39 7.70 -15.05
C GLU A 129 6.32 7.13 -16.13
N HIS A 130 7.26 6.27 -15.74
CA HIS A 130 8.13 5.59 -16.70
C HIS A 130 7.38 4.72 -17.72
N ALA A 131 6.32 4.02 -17.29
CA ALA A 131 5.49 3.19 -18.18
C ALA A 131 4.67 4.03 -19.18
N LEU A 132 4.45 5.32 -18.92
CA LEU A 132 3.78 6.25 -19.83
C LEU A 132 4.75 6.94 -20.80
N GLU A 133 6.06 6.88 -20.57
CA GLU A 133 7.08 7.46 -21.43
C GLU A 133 7.27 6.65 -22.72
N GLN A 134 7.77 7.33 -23.73
CA GLN A 134 8.22 6.68 -24.97
C GLN A 134 9.55 5.96 -24.72
N LYS A 135 9.65 4.74 -25.18
CA LYS A 135 10.90 3.97 -25.13
C LYS A 135 11.92 4.48 -26.15
N ASP A 136 13.18 4.09 -25.99
CA ASP A 136 14.28 4.46 -26.88
C ASP A 136 14.04 4.06 -28.34
N ASP A 137 13.25 3.01 -28.58
CA ASP A 137 12.86 2.55 -29.93
C ASP A 137 11.68 3.31 -30.53
N GLY A 138 11.18 4.34 -29.84
CA GLY A 138 10.02 5.12 -30.26
C GLY A 138 8.66 4.46 -29.98
N SER A 139 8.64 3.26 -29.39
CA SER A 139 7.40 2.59 -29.00
C SER A 139 6.95 3.01 -27.59
N TYR A 140 5.70 2.67 -27.25
CA TYR A 140 5.15 2.83 -25.89
C TYR A 140 4.94 1.48 -25.24
N PHE A 141 4.90 1.46 -23.92
CA PHE A 141 4.53 0.27 -23.15
C PHE A 141 3.10 -0.19 -23.50
N SER A 142 2.81 -1.46 -23.26
CA SER A 142 1.49 -2.04 -23.52
C SER A 142 0.45 -1.58 -22.49
N GLU A 143 -0.83 -1.63 -22.86
CA GLU A 143 -1.96 -1.43 -21.94
C GLU A 143 -1.82 -2.37 -20.73
N ALA A 144 -1.44 -3.62 -20.96
CA ALA A 144 -1.22 -4.62 -19.91
C ALA A 144 -0.14 -4.22 -18.90
N THR A 145 0.90 -3.48 -19.32
CA THR A 145 1.93 -2.99 -18.39
C THR A 145 1.34 -1.97 -17.42
N ILE A 146 0.60 -0.98 -17.93
CA ILE A 146 -0.04 0.05 -17.10
C ILE A 146 -1.09 -0.58 -16.18
N HIS A 147 -1.92 -1.47 -16.74
CA HIS A 147 -2.92 -2.21 -15.99
C HIS A 147 -2.29 -2.99 -14.83
N SER A 148 -1.21 -3.74 -15.10
CA SER A 148 -0.51 -4.55 -14.08
C SER A 148 0.12 -3.73 -12.95
N ILE A 149 0.50 -2.48 -13.20
CA ILE A 149 1.00 -1.57 -12.13
C ILE A 149 -0.14 -1.21 -11.17
N ILE A 150 -1.36 -1.05 -11.69
CA ILE A 150 -2.51 -0.65 -10.89
C ILE A 150 -3.20 -1.85 -10.25
N CYS A 151 -3.34 -2.94 -11.00
CA CYS A 151 -3.98 -4.16 -10.51
C CYS A 151 -3.48 -5.37 -11.30
N PRO A 152 -3.18 -6.52 -10.68
CA PRO A 152 -2.84 -7.75 -11.39
C PRO A 152 -3.94 -8.17 -12.36
N ILE A 153 -3.53 -8.55 -13.60
CA ILE A 153 -4.46 -8.90 -14.67
C ILE A 153 -4.99 -10.33 -14.46
N GLN A 154 -6.24 -10.56 -14.85
CA GLN A 154 -6.94 -11.86 -14.76
C GLN A 154 -7.13 -12.37 -13.33
N HIS A 155 -7.24 -11.45 -12.37
CA HIS A 155 -7.50 -11.77 -10.97
C HIS A 155 -8.80 -11.11 -10.47
N THR A 156 -9.23 -11.55 -9.29
CA THR A 156 -10.27 -10.92 -8.50
C THR A 156 -9.72 -10.54 -7.12
N SER A 157 -10.44 -9.73 -6.38
CA SER A 157 -10.04 -9.41 -4.99
C SER A 157 -10.01 -10.63 -4.06
N ASP A 158 -10.57 -11.77 -4.49
CA ASP A 158 -10.49 -13.02 -3.76
C ASP A 158 -9.16 -13.77 -4.02
N ASP A 159 -8.44 -13.40 -5.08
CA ASP A 159 -7.23 -14.07 -5.55
C ASP A 159 -5.94 -13.33 -5.20
N ILE A 160 -6.03 -12.03 -4.85
CA ILE A 160 -4.89 -11.13 -4.63
C ILE A 160 -5.00 -10.40 -3.30
N GLU A 161 -3.85 -10.07 -2.73
CA GLU A 161 -3.81 -9.31 -1.49
C GLU A 161 -4.03 -7.81 -1.74
N PHE A 162 -4.52 -7.12 -0.72
CA PHE A 162 -4.81 -5.69 -0.80
C PHE A 162 -3.59 -4.85 -1.20
N GLU A 163 -2.41 -5.23 -0.73
CA GLU A 163 -1.12 -4.57 -0.99
C GLU A 163 -0.67 -4.67 -2.45
N GLU A 164 -1.17 -5.65 -3.19
CA GLU A 164 -0.88 -5.83 -4.62
C GLU A 164 -1.73 -4.94 -5.51
N MET A 165 -2.79 -4.34 -4.95
CA MET A 165 -3.70 -3.45 -5.66
C MET A 165 -3.35 -1.98 -5.42
N ASN A 166 -3.09 -1.24 -6.49
CA ASN A 166 -2.74 0.17 -6.43
C ASN A 166 -3.88 1.08 -6.93
N LEU A 167 -5.12 0.74 -6.60
CA LEU A 167 -6.33 1.45 -7.03
C LEU A 167 -6.36 2.91 -6.59
N TRP A 168 -5.67 3.24 -5.50
CA TRP A 168 -5.49 4.59 -4.99
C TRP A 168 -4.86 5.56 -6.03
N VAL A 169 -4.15 5.02 -7.04
CA VAL A 169 -3.60 5.81 -8.16
C VAL A 169 -4.72 6.47 -8.97
N ILE A 170 -5.87 5.82 -9.06
CA ILE A 170 -7.04 6.34 -9.77
C ILE A 170 -7.91 7.15 -8.80
N ASP A 171 -8.29 6.54 -7.67
CA ASP A 171 -9.07 7.17 -6.62
C ASP A 171 -8.89 6.36 -5.33
N ASP A 172 -8.51 7.02 -4.21
CA ASP A 172 -8.35 6.37 -2.91
C ASP A 172 -9.60 5.59 -2.47
N ARG A 173 -10.80 6.04 -2.86
CA ARG A 173 -12.07 5.37 -2.53
C ARG A 173 -12.18 3.98 -3.14
N LEU A 174 -11.56 3.73 -4.28
CA LEU A 174 -11.56 2.42 -4.94
C LEU A 174 -10.81 1.35 -4.12
N SER A 175 -9.93 1.77 -3.22
CA SER A 175 -9.23 0.85 -2.30
C SER A 175 -10.16 0.18 -1.28
N TYR A 176 -11.35 0.74 -1.04
CA TYR A 176 -12.33 0.24 -0.06
C TYR A 176 -13.49 -0.51 -0.72
N HIS A 177 -13.18 -1.28 -1.76
CA HIS A 177 -14.17 -2.04 -2.52
C HIS A 177 -14.62 -3.32 -1.81
N THR A 178 -15.81 -3.82 -2.18
CA THR A 178 -16.33 -5.12 -1.72
C THR A 178 -15.83 -6.26 -2.60
N PHE A 179 -15.77 -6.03 -3.91
CA PHE A 179 -15.29 -7.00 -4.88
C PHE A 179 -14.69 -6.29 -6.09
N LEU A 180 -13.62 -6.86 -6.61
CA LEU A 180 -12.94 -6.36 -7.81
C LEU A 180 -12.72 -7.49 -8.80
N ALA A 181 -12.80 -7.19 -10.08
CA ALA A 181 -12.46 -8.08 -11.17
C ALA A 181 -11.59 -7.35 -12.20
N SER A 182 -10.42 -7.91 -12.48
CA SER A 182 -9.43 -7.41 -13.43
C SER A 182 -9.34 -8.34 -14.63
N ASP A 183 -9.68 -7.84 -15.83
CA ASP A 183 -9.70 -8.57 -17.12
C ASP A 183 -10.41 -9.93 -17.06
N LYS A 184 -11.52 -10.00 -16.34
CA LYS A 184 -12.37 -11.20 -16.24
C LYS A 184 -13.58 -11.09 -17.17
N LYS A 185 -14.02 -12.22 -17.70
CA LYS A 185 -15.28 -12.29 -18.45
C LYS A 185 -16.46 -12.07 -17.50
N PHE A 186 -17.44 -11.28 -17.93
CA PHE A 186 -18.64 -11.03 -17.13
C PHE A 186 -19.30 -12.31 -16.61
N ARG A 187 -19.44 -13.34 -17.44
CA ARG A 187 -20.05 -14.61 -17.06
C ARG A 187 -19.31 -15.37 -15.96
N SER A 188 -18.04 -15.01 -15.69
CA SER A 188 -17.23 -15.68 -14.66
C SER A 188 -17.28 -14.95 -13.31
N LEU A 189 -17.97 -13.81 -13.21
CA LEU A 189 -18.00 -13.03 -12.00
C LEU A 189 -19.09 -13.53 -11.03
N PRO A 190 -18.76 -13.87 -9.79
CA PRO A 190 -19.74 -14.40 -8.83
C PRO A 190 -20.78 -13.36 -8.41
N THR A 191 -20.47 -12.09 -8.55
CA THR A 191 -21.30 -10.95 -8.11
C THR A 191 -22.39 -10.58 -9.10
N ILE A 192 -22.31 -11.05 -10.35
CA ILE A 192 -23.27 -10.72 -11.40
C ILE A 192 -23.77 -11.98 -12.11
N ASN A 193 -24.98 -11.89 -12.67
CA ASN A 193 -25.59 -12.95 -13.45
C ASN A 193 -25.81 -12.44 -14.88
N VAL A 194 -24.90 -12.81 -15.77
CA VAL A 194 -24.96 -12.44 -17.19
C VAL A 194 -24.23 -13.48 -18.04
N GLN A 195 -24.76 -13.76 -19.22
CA GLN A 195 -24.15 -14.67 -20.20
C GLN A 195 -23.40 -13.87 -21.27
N SER A 196 -22.39 -13.11 -20.85
CA SER A 196 -21.56 -12.34 -21.78
C SER A 196 -20.09 -12.73 -21.66
N ASP A 197 -19.43 -12.87 -22.81
CA ASP A 197 -17.99 -13.07 -22.93
C ASP A 197 -17.19 -11.76 -22.93
N GLU A 198 -17.87 -10.63 -22.88
CA GLU A 198 -17.21 -9.33 -22.76
C GLU A 198 -16.40 -9.23 -21.49
N ARG A 199 -15.33 -8.45 -21.56
CA ARG A 199 -14.41 -8.19 -20.44
C ARG A 199 -14.27 -6.69 -20.27
N MET A 200 -14.26 -6.27 -19.03
CA MET A 200 -13.78 -4.93 -18.63
C MET A 200 -12.34 -5.06 -18.19
N ASP A 201 -11.51 -4.08 -18.48
CA ASP A 201 -10.15 -4.08 -17.98
C ASP A 201 -10.16 -4.11 -16.46
N LEU A 202 -10.98 -3.26 -15.82
CA LEU A 202 -11.16 -3.29 -14.38
C LEU A 202 -12.61 -2.92 -14.02
N ALA A 203 -13.22 -3.74 -13.19
CA ALA A 203 -14.54 -3.50 -12.59
C ALA A 203 -14.44 -3.55 -11.07
N VAL A 204 -14.82 -2.47 -10.41
CA VAL A 204 -14.82 -2.34 -8.96
C VAL A 204 -16.25 -2.23 -8.45
N PHE A 205 -16.63 -3.14 -7.58
CA PHE A 205 -17.96 -3.24 -7.01
C PHE A 205 -17.92 -2.84 -5.54
N ASP A 206 -18.79 -1.93 -5.15
CA ASP A 206 -18.84 -1.44 -3.78
C ASP A 206 -20.26 -1.50 -3.19
N GLN A 207 -20.30 -1.63 -1.88
CA GLN A 207 -21.53 -1.40 -1.10
C GLN A 207 -21.55 0.06 -0.67
N ALA A 208 -22.67 0.75 -0.84
CA ALA A 208 -22.79 2.09 -0.28
C ALA A 208 -22.55 2.04 1.23
N ILE A 209 -21.59 2.82 1.71
CA ILE A 209 -21.29 3.03 3.13
C ILE A 209 -22.40 3.89 3.78
N SER A 210 -23.62 3.76 3.38
CA SER A 210 -24.70 4.52 3.99
C SER A 210 -25.74 3.58 4.58
N PHE A 211 -26.22 3.96 5.72
CA PHE A 211 -27.28 3.43 6.57
C PHE A 211 -28.58 2.99 5.84
N SER A 212 -28.49 2.22 4.78
CA SER A 212 -29.66 1.61 4.18
C SER A 212 -29.77 0.17 4.66
N ASP A 213 -30.88 -0.14 5.31
CA ASP A 213 -31.27 -1.49 5.77
C ASP A 213 -31.45 -2.51 4.63
N SER A 214 -31.00 -2.20 3.41
CA SER A 214 -31.10 -3.14 2.30
C SER A 214 -29.90 -4.08 2.31
N SER A 215 -30.13 -5.30 2.74
CA SER A 215 -29.22 -6.45 2.68
C SER A 215 -28.79 -6.87 1.25
N ASP A 216 -29.05 -6.06 0.25
CA ASP A 216 -28.88 -6.37 -1.17
C ASP A 216 -27.51 -5.98 -1.78
N GLY A 217 -26.50 -5.86 -0.94
CA GLY A 217 -25.12 -6.05 -1.28
C GLY A 217 -24.45 -4.94 -2.11
N LEU A 218 -24.56 -4.90 -3.40
CA LEU A 218 -23.77 -4.03 -4.27
C LEU A 218 -24.59 -2.85 -4.79
N ASN A 219 -24.11 -1.61 -4.56
CA ASN A 219 -24.83 -0.38 -4.92
C ASN A 219 -24.12 0.47 -5.96
N SER A 220 -22.81 0.28 -6.17
CA SER A 220 -22.06 0.98 -7.19
C SER A 220 -21.13 0.06 -7.96
N ILE A 221 -20.88 0.41 -9.20
CA ILE A 221 -19.87 -0.24 -10.06
C ILE A 221 -19.04 0.86 -10.67
N SER A 222 -17.73 0.83 -10.47
CA SER A 222 -16.77 1.66 -11.18
C SER A 222 -16.14 0.83 -12.29
N ILE A 223 -16.21 1.30 -13.51
CA ILE A 223 -15.65 0.65 -14.69
C ILE A 223 -14.50 1.48 -15.20
N ILE A 224 -13.34 0.87 -15.35
CA ILE A 224 -12.11 1.50 -15.81
C ILE A 224 -11.63 0.74 -17.03
N GLU A 225 -11.26 1.48 -18.07
CA GLU A 225 -10.76 0.97 -19.33
C GLU A 225 -9.40 1.61 -19.62
N TYR A 226 -8.38 0.81 -19.79
CA TYR A 226 -7.04 1.28 -20.11
C TYR A 226 -6.82 1.34 -21.60
N LYS A 227 -6.02 2.31 -22.04
CA LYS A 227 -5.58 2.38 -23.43
C LYS A 227 -4.11 2.73 -23.51
N LYS A 228 -3.43 2.13 -24.49
CA LYS A 228 -2.05 2.43 -24.78
C LYS A 228 -1.88 3.91 -25.10
N ALA A 229 -0.85 4.55 -24.58
CA ALA A 229 -0.53 5.93 -24.89
C ALA A 229 -0.34 6.14 -26.41
N CYS A 230 -0.71 7.30 -26.91
CA CYS A 230 -0.54 7.72 -28.31
C CYS A 230 -1.18 6.79 -29.36
N ARG A 231 -2.36 6.22 -29.05
CA ARG A 231 -3.16 5.49 -30.05
C ARG A 231 -3.86 6.45 -31.01
N ASP A 232 -3.74 6.19 -32.31
CA ASP A 232 -4.39 6.98 -33.38
C ASP A 232 -5.78 6.44 -33.80
N ASP A 233 -6.13 5.21 -33.36
CA ASP A 233 -7.32 4.50 -33.79
C ASP A 233 -8.54 4.68 -32.89
N LEU A 234 -8.45 5.53 -31.86
CA LEU A 234 -9.54 5.83 -30.91
C LEU A 234 -10.75 6.50 -31.55
N LYS A 235 -10.61 7.01 -32.79
CA LYS A 235 -11.72 7.61 -33.56
C LYS A 235 -12.70 6.58 -34.11
N LYS A 236 -12.34 5.28 -34.13
CA LYS A 236 -13.25 4.21 -34.56
C LYS A 236 -14.17 3.87 -33.40
N ASP A 237 -15.47 3.81 -33.63
CA ASP A 237 -16.51 3.61 -32.62
C ASP A 237 -16.30 2.37 -31.77
N ASP A 238 -15.85 1.27 -32.37
CA ASP A 238 -15.59 -0.01 -31.68
C ASP A 238 -14.33 -0.01 -30.79
N LYS A 239 -13.41 0.94 -31.07
CA LYS A 239 -12.12 1.07 -30.31
C LYS A 239 -12.09 2.26 -29.39
N ASN A 240 -13.10 3.10 -29.41
CA ASN A 240 -13.21 4.25 -28.53
C ASN A 240 -13.49 3.77 -27.10
N PRO A 241 -12.63 4.07 -26.12
CA PRO A 241 -12.80 3.61 -24.73
C PRO A 241 -14.10 4.13 -24.10
N ILE A 242 -14.50 5.36 -24.44
CA ILE A 242 -15.75 5.96 -23.95
C ILE A 242 -16.94 5.14 -24.43
N ASN A 243 -17.00 4.81 -25.73
CA ASN A 243 -18.08 4.00 -26.30
C ASN A 243 -18.08 2.58 -25.73
N GLN A 244 -16.91 2.04 -25.42
CA GLN A 244 -16.78 0.73 -24.79
C GLN A 244 -17.38 0.74 -23.38
N VAL A 245 -17.01 1.70 -22.53
CA VAL A 245 -17.58 1.87 -21.20
C VAL A 245 -19.08 2.15 -21.27
N LEU A 246 -19.54 3.00 -22.21
CA LEU A 246 -20.96 3.30 -22.39
C LEU A 246 -21.79 2.06 -22.78
N ARG A 247 -21.25 1.13 -23.55
CA ARG A 247 -21.91 -0.15 -23.82
C ARG A 247 -22.12 -0.97 -22.54
N TYR A 248 -21.10 -1.06 -21.69
CA TYR A 248 -21.22 -1.76 -20.40
C TYR A 248 -22.27 -1.10 -19.49
N VAL A 249 -22.21 0.22 -19.38
CA VAL A 249 -23.20 0.99 -18.59
C VAL A 249 -24.61 0.77 -19.12
N LYS A 250 -24.79 0.76 -20.44
CA LYS A 250 -26.09 0.49 -21.06
C LYS A 250 -26.60 -0.91 -20.74
N ALA A 251 -25.76 -1.96 -20.90
CA ALA A 251 -26.14 -3.33 -20.59
C ALA A 251 -26.56 -3.49 -19.10
N ILE A 252 -25.89 -2.77 -18.19
CA ILE A 252 -26.27 -2.76 -16.78
C ILE A 252 -27.62 -2.05 -16.57
N ARG A 253 -27.85 -0.90 -17.22
CA ARG A 253 -29.11 -0.13 -17.11
C ARG A 253 -30.31 -0.86 -17.73
N ASP A 254 -30.11 -1.50 -18.86
CA ASP A 254 -31.14 -2.25 -19.55
C ASP A 254 -31.50 -3.57 -18.85
N GLY A 255 -30.80 -3.90 -17.76
CA GLY A 255 -31.02 -5.10 -16.93
C GLY A 255 -30.51 -6.37 -17.59
N GLU A 256 -29.66 -6.27 -18.61
CA GLU A 256 -28.98 -7.40 -19.20
C GLU A 256 -27.95 -7.97 -18.23
N VAL A 257 -27.31 -7.10 -17.43
CA VAL A 257 -26.43 -7.46 -16.32
C VAL A 257 -27.23 -7.36 -15.01
N LYS A 258 -27.32 -8.46 -14.27
CA LYS A 258 -28.04 -8.56 -13.00
C LYS A 258 -27.10 -8.95 -11.88
N LYS A 259 -27.48 -8.63 -10.64
CA LYS A 259 -26.81 -9.15 -9.43
C LYS A 259 -26.90 -10.69 -9.39
N ALA A 260 -26.02 -11.34 -8.65
CA ALA A 260 -26.00 -12.79 -8.49
C ALA A 260 -27.35 -13.39 -8.09
N ASN A 261 -28.17 -12.64 -7.34
CA ASN A 261 -29.52 -13.04 -6.94
C ASN A 261 -30.60 -12.82 -8.03
N GLY A 262 -30.20 -12.44 -9.25
CA GLY A 262 -31.09 -12.19 -10.40
C GLY A 262 -31.81 -10.85 -10.40
N ARG A 263 -31.63 -10.00 -9.39
CA ARG A 263 -32.23 -8.67 -9.33
C ARG A 263 -31.42 -7.67 -10.18
N PRO A 264 -32.06 -6.66 -10.80
CA PRO A 264 -31.32 -5.60 -11.49
C PRO A 264 -30.51 -4.77 -10.47
N PHE A 265 -29.45 -4.14 -10.93
CA PHE A 265 -28.84 -3.06 -10.18
C PHE A 265 -29.87 -1.94 -10.05
N GLY A 266 -29.99 -1.35 -8.85
CA GLY A 266 -30.93 -0.26 -8.62
C GLY A 266 -30.68 0.94 -9.54
N SER A 267 -31.45 2.01 -9.44
CA SER A 267 -31.32 3.20 -10.31
C SER A 267 -29.87 3.68 -10.31
N VAL A 268 -29.18 3.49 -11.41
CA VAL A 268 -27.81 3.95 -11.62
C VAL A 268 -27.84 5.47 -11.71
N SER A 269 -27.54 6.15 -10.61
CA SER A 269 -27.29 7.59 -10.65
C SER A 269 -25.95 7.83 -11.34
N ASN A 270 -25.89 8.91 -12.12
CA ASN A 270 -24.82 9.24 -13.05
C ASN A 270 -23.41 8.95 -12.55
N THR A 271 -22.71 8.16 -13.33
CA THR A 271 -21.28 7.88 -13.18
C THR A 271 -20.48 9.05 -13.75
N ALA A 272 -19.53 9.57 -12.99
CA ALA A 272 -18.54 10.48 -13.55
C ALA A 272 -17.56 9.66 -14.42
N PHE A 273 -17.23 10.21 -15.58
CA PHE A 273 -16.24 9.65 -16.49
C PHE A 273 -14.94 10.44 -16.32
N PHE A 274 -13.82 9.74 -16.23
CA PHE A 274 -12.48 10.31 -16.26
C PHE A 274 -11.70 9.69 -17.41
#